data_a02eae07bd48388718b6b910a2f117ef
#
_entry.id   a02eae07bd48388718b6b910a2f117ef
#
_cell.length_a   1.000
_cell.length_b   1.000
_cell.length_c   1.000
_cell.angle_alpha   90.00
_cell.angle_beta   90.00
_cell.angle_gamma   90.00
#
_symmetry.space_group_name_H-M   'P 1'
#
loop_
_entity.id
_entity.type
_entity.pdbx_description
1 polymer ?
#
loop_
_entity_poly.entity_id
_entity_poly.type
_entity_poly.pdbx_seq_one_letter_code
_entity_poly.pdbx_strand_id
1 'polypeptide(L)'
;MNKSIVISESGVKTEFEVLVYKYANAIDGENNAKSVRNVKSDRNDDAADALLVDESFGRRLKEAVSMMHDFGASATASGGSVTISFEVTSRWSGSEESMQSLVSRYILDGMLSDWFNATAPSESAIYTNRMAQDKTDIITELYAKGAPQ
;
A
#
# COMPACT_ATOMS: atom_id res chain seq x y z
N MET A 1 10.07 22.79 4.98
CA MET A 1 10.49 22.40 3.61
C MET A 1 9.45 21.47 3.01
N ASN A 2 9.09 21.75 1.80
CA ASN A 2 8.09 20.97 1.10
C ASN A 2 8.72 19.70 0.50
N LYS A 3 8.11 18.55 0.76
CA LYS A 3 8.56 17.26 0.25
C LYS A 3 7.43 16.60 -0.52
N SER A 4 7.79 15.71 -1.42
CA SER A 4 6.80 14.93 -2.14
C SER A 4 7.30 13.51 -2.40
N ILE A 5 6.35 12.58 -2.40
CA ILE A 5 6.58 11.20 -2.78
C ILE A 5 5.59 10.81 -3.86
N VAL A 6 5.96 9.87 -4.71
CA VAL A 6 5.11 9.38 -5.80
C VAL A 6 4.81 7.92 -5.58
N ILE A 7 3.54 7.58 -5.52
CA ILE A 7 3.07 6.20 -5.39
C ILE A 7 2.54 5.75 -6.75
N SER A 8 3.15 4.71 -7.32
CA SER A 8 2.67 4.12 -8.56
C SER A 8 1.50 3.20 -8.26
N GLU A 9 0.30 3.63 -8.61
CA GLU A 9 -0.91 2.83 -8.41
C GLU A 9 -0.82 1.51 -9.17
N SER A 10 -0.45 1.57 -10.44
CA SER A 10 -0.29 0.38 -11.27
C SER A 10 0.81 -0.55 -10.76
N GLY A 11 1.91 0.01 -10.27
CA GLY A 11 3.00 -0.77 -9.70
C GLY A 11 2.58 -1.53 -8.44
N VAL A 12 1.89 -0.87 -7.53
CA VAL A 12 1.38 -1.50 -6.30
C VAL A 12 0.36 -2.59 -6.63
N LYS A 13 -0.56 -2.33 -7.54
CA LYS A 13 -1.57 -3.30 -7.96
C LYS A 13 -0.94 -4.52 -8.64
N THR A 14 0.08 -4.32 -9.47
CA THR A 14 0.80 -5.42 -10.11
C THR A 14 1.51 -6.29 -9.07
N GLU A 15 2.16 -5.68 -8.10
CA GLU A 15 2.83 -6.41 -7.02
C GLU A 15 1.81 -7.17 -6.16
N PHE A 16 0.68 -6.56 -5.86
CA PHE A 16 -0.43 -7.21 -5.17
C PHE A 16 -0.87 -8.49 -5.92
N GLU A 17 -1.11 -8.40 -7.22
CA GLU A 17 -1.53 -9.53 -8.02
C GLU A 17 -0.50 -10.66 -8.02
N VAL A 18 0.78 -10.32 -8.14
CA VAL A 18 1.86 -11.31 -8.12
C VAL A 18 1.90 -12.05 -6.79
N LEU A 19 1.77 -11.34 -5.68
CA LEU A 19 1.81 -11.95 -4.35
C LEU A 19 0.60 -12.83 -4.08
N VAL A 20 -0.59 -12.40 -4.47
CA VAL A 20 -1.81 -13.19 -4.34
C VAL A 20 -1.71 -14.47 -5.18
N TYR A 21 -1.20 -14.35 -6.39
CA TYR A 21 -1.02 -15.50 -7.29
C TYR A 21 0.00 -16.50 -6.73
N LYS A 22 1.12 -16.03 -6.21
CA LYS A 22 2.14 -16.88 -5.58
C LYS A 22 1.58 -17.62 -4.38
N TYR A 23 0.81 -16.94 -3.55
CA TYR A 23 0.16 -17.58 -2.41
C TYR A 23 -0.76 -18.72 -2.85
N ALA A 24 -1.61 -18.48 -3.84
CA ALA A 24 -2.54 -19.48 -4.35
C ALA A 24 -1.82 -20.72 -4.86
N ASN A 25 -0.73 -20.53 -5.60
CA ASN A 25 0.05 -21.63 -6.12
C ASN A 25 0.76 -22.43 -5.02
N ALA A 26 1.21 -21.76 -3.98
CA ALA A 26 1.95 -22.40 -2.88
C ALA A 26 1.05 -23.21 -1.95
N ILE A 27 -0.20 -22.77 -1.74
CA ILE A 27 -1.09 -23.37 -0.74
C ILE A 27 -1.96 -24.47 -1.32
N ASP A 28 -2.65 -24.23 -2.42
CA ASP A 28 -3.71 -25.14 -2.88
C ASP A 28 -3.54 -25.53 -4.34
N GLY A 29 -2.53 -25.05 -4.97
CA GLY A 29 -2.33 -25.33 -6.37
C GLY A 29 -3.50 -24.85 -7.22
N GLU A 30 -4.20 -25.80 -7.88
CA GLU A 30 -5.08 -25.46 -8.99
C GLU A 30 -6.33 -24.66 -8.62
N ASN A 31 -7.00 -25.01 -7.53
CA ASN A 31 -8.29 -24.39 -7.20
C ASN A 31 -8.13 -22.93 -6.76
N ASN A 32 -7.19 -22.66 -5.87
CA ASN A 32 -6.91 -21.30 -5.44
C ASN A 32 -6.28 -20.48 -6.58
N ALA A 33 -5.44 -21.11 -7.39
CA ALA A 33 -4.87 -20.44 -8.55
C ALA A 33 -5.94 -19.99 -9.54
N LYS A 34 -7.01 -20.76 -9.73
CA LYS A 34 -8.13 -20.35 -10.56
C LYS A 34 -8.86 -19.14 -10.03
N SER A 35 -9.15 -19.11 -8.72
CA SER A 35 -9.79 -17.96 -8.08
C SER A 35 -8.97 -16.67 -8.26
N VAL A 36 -7.66 -16.78 -8.10
CA VAL A 36 -6.76 -15.64 -8.27
C VAL A 36 -6.65 -15.23 -9.74
N ARG A 37 -6.60 -16.19 -10.65
CA ARG A 37 -6.54 -15.92 -12.08
C ARG A 37 -7.75 -15.18 -12.61
N ASN A 38 -8.90 -15.36 -11.99
CA ASN A 38 -10.12 -14.65 -12.38
C ASN A 38 -9.95 -13.13 -12.23
N VAL A 39 -9.12 -12.69 -11.31
CA VAL A 39 -8.77 -11.27 -11.17
C VAL A 39 -8.05 -10.73 -12.41
N LYS A 40 -7.36 -11.60 -13.16
CA LYS A 40 -6.57 -11.21 -14.33
C LYS A 40 -7.21 -11.51 -15.67
N SER A 41 -7.94 -12.61 -15.78
CA SER A 41 -8.28 -13.20 -17.08
C SER A 41 -9.75 -13.35 -17.35
N ASP A 42 -10.62 -13.39 -16.35
CA ASP A 42 -12.06 -13.51 -16.52
C ASP A 42 -12.72 -12.15 -16.40
N ARG A 43 -13.23 -11.63 -17.50
CA ARG A 43 -13.73 -10.26 -17.56
C ARG A 43 -14.95 -9.98 -16.70
N ASN A 44 -15.82 -10.95 -16.49
CA ASN A 44 -17.04 -10.74 -15.69
C ASN A 44 -16.72 -10.73 -14.21
N ASP A 45 -15.83 -11.63 -13.79
CA ASP A 45 -15.34 -11.66 -12.42
C ASP A 45 -14.28 -10.57 -12.20
N ASP A 46 -13.47 -10.27 -13.24
CA ASP A 46 -12.46 -9.22 -13.20
C ASP A 46 -13.06 -7.85 -12.90
N ALA A 47 -14.24 -7.53 -13.42
CA ALA A 47 -14.85 -6.23 -13.18
C ALA A 47 -15.17 -6.00 -11.70
N ALA A 48 -15.70 -7.02 -11.01
CA ALA A 48 -15.99 -6.93 -9.59
C ALA A 48 -14.72 -6.96 -8.75
N ASP A 49 -13.78 -7.84 -9.08
CA ASP A 49 -12.52 -7.96 -8.37
C ASP A 49 -11.64 -6.72 -8.56
N ALA A 50 -11.59 -6.18 -9.77
CA ALA A 50 -10.86 -4.95 -10.05
C ALA A 50 -11.43 -3.78 -9.26
N LEU A 51 -12.75 -3.68 -9.12
CA LEU A 51 -13.39 -2.66 -8.31
C LEU A 51 -12.99 -2.77 -6.84
N LEU A 52 -12.97 -4.00 -6.30
CA LEU A 52 -12.55 -4.24 -4.93
C LEU A 52 -11.08 -3.86 -4.71
N VAL A 53 -10.22 -4.17 -5.67
CA VAL A 53 -8.80 -3.80 -5.63
C VAL A 53 -8.65 -2.28 -5.66
N ASP A 54 -9.38 -1.60 -6.53
CA ASP A 54 -9.34 -0.14 -6.63
C ASP A 54 -9.83 0.52 -5.33
N GLU A 55 -10.90 0.02 -4.74
CA GLU A 55 -11.42 0.53 -3.48
C GLU A 55 -10.45 0.30 -2.33
N SER A 56 -9.83 -0.86 -2.27
CA SER A 56 -8.83 -1.19 -1.26
C SER A 56 -7.62 -0.27 -1.37
N PHE A 57 -7.09 -0.09 -2.58
CA PHE A 57 -5.99 0.85 -2.83
C PHE A 57 -6.36 2.27 -2.35
N GLY A 58 -7.51 2.77 -2.78
CA GLY A 58 -7.96 4.13 -2.42
C GLY A 58 -8.13 4.32 -0.92
N ARG A 59 -8.69 3.34 -0.24
CA ARG A 59 -8.87 3.38 1.21
C ARG A 59 -7.54 3.39 1.94
N ARG A 60 -6.62 2.52 1.55
CA ARG A 60 -5.30 2.44 2.19
C ARG A 60 -4.46 3.67 1.92
N LEU A 61 -4.58 4.24 0.72
CA LEU A 61 -3.95 5.51 0.39
C LEU A 61 -4.46 6.63 1.31
N LYS A 62 -5.76 6.72 1.50
CA LYS A 62 -6.36 7.73 2.39
C LYS A 62 -5.88 7.57 3.84
N GLU A 63 -5.76 6.34 4.30
CA GLU A 63 -5.22 6.07 5.64
C GLU A 63 -3.77 6.55 5.76
N ALA A 64 -2.95 6.28 4.74
CA ALA A 64 -1.56 6.72 4.74
C ALA A 64 -1.44 8.25 4.77
N VAL A 65 -2.23 8.94 3.94
CA VAL A 65 -2.26 10.41 3.95
C VAL A 65 -2.73 10.94 5.30
N SER A 66 -3.71 10.28 5.90
CA SER A 66 -4.23 10.64 7.23
C SER A 66 -3.17 10.54 8.33
N MET A 67 -2.29 9.52 8.26
CA MET A 67 -1.17 9.39 9.18
C MET A 67 -0.19 10.55 9.07
N MET A 68 -0.13 11.19 7.92
CA MET A 68 0.77 12.31 7.63
C MET A 68 0.09 13.67 7.80
N HIS A 69 -1.10 13.69 8.37
CA HIS A 69 -1.92 14.90 8.50
C HIS A 69 -1.20 16.03 9.24
N ASP A 70 -0.48 15.71 10.29
CA ASP A 70 0.26 16.72 11.08
C ASP A 70 1.37 17.39 10.27
N PHE A 71 1.73 16.84 9.14
CA PHE A 71 2.72 17.39 8.21
C PHE A 71 2.07 18.06 6.99
N GLY A 72 0.77 18.34 7.07
CA GLY A 72 0.04 19.01 6.00
C GLY A 72 -0.06 18.21 4.72
N ALA A 73 -0.13 16.88 4.84
CA ALA A 73 -0.13 16.00 3.67
C ALA A 73 -1.37 16.15 2.81
N SER A 74 -1.16 16.16 1.51
CA SER A 74 -2.22 16.14 0.52
C SER A 74 -1.82 15.25 -0.66
N ALA A 75 -2.81 14.61 -1.29
CA ALA A 75 -2.58 13.69 -2.40
C ALA A 75 -3.24 14.19 -3.67
N THR A 76 -2.53 14.06 -4.78
CA THR A 76 -3.03 14.41 -6.11
C THR A 76 -2.77 13.27 -7.07
N ALA A 77 -3.82 12.76 -7.71
CA ALA A 77 -3.71 11.67 -8.68
C ALA A 77 -3.46 12.23 -10.08
N SER A 78 -2.57 11.59 -10.83
CA SER A 78 -2.28 11.95 -12.21
C SER A 78 -1.66 10.77 -12.94
N GLY A 79 -2.30 10.33 -14.02
CA GLY A 79 -1.72 9.36 -14.96
C GLY A 79 -1.30 8.02 -14.34
N GLY A 80 -2.09 7.46 -13.43
CA GLY A 80 -1.78 6.18 -12.79
C GLY A 80 -0.78 6.27 -11.65
N SER A 81 -0.43 7.48 -11.24
CA SER A 81 0.42 7.76 -10.08
C SER A 81 -0.29 8.72 -9.14
N VAL A 82 0.07 8.65 -7.86
CA VAL A 82 -0.43 9.58 -6.83
C VAL A 82 0.77 10.27 -6.21
N THR A 83 0.76 11.59 -6.21
CA THR A 83 1.78 12.38 -5.55
C THR A 83 1.26 12.84 -4.19
N ILE A 84 1.99 12.54 -3.13
CA ILE A 84 1.68 13.01 -1.78
C ILE A 84 2.71 14.08 -1.42
N SER A 85 2.22 15.29 -1.15
CA SER A 85 3.06 16.42 -0.72
C SER A 85 2.90 16.63 0.78
N PHE A 86 3.98 16.91 1.47
CA PHE A 86 3.99 17.13 2.92
C PHE A 86 5.10 18.08 3.30
N GLU A 87 5.01 18.65 4.49
CA GLU A 87 6.01 19.61 4.98
C GLU A 87 6.75 19.08 6.20
N VAL A 88 8.07 19.25 6.18
CA VAL A 88 8.96 18.87 7.27
C VAL A 88 9.83 20.06 7.65
N THR A 89 10.41 20.00 8.86
CA THR A 89 11.34 21.04 9.32
C THR A 89 12.70 20.86 8.63
N SER A 90 13.54 21.90 8.71
CA SER A 90 14.91 21.83 8.17
C SER A 90 15.78 20.78 8.88
N ARG A 91 15.38 20.31 10.04
CA ARG A 91 16.10 19.29 10.82
C ARG A 91 15.67 17.86 10.47
N TRP A 92 14.72 17.71 9.56
CA TRP A 92 14.26 16.37 9.18
C TRP A 92 15.41 15.54 8.61
N SER A 93 15.64 14.37 9.19
CA SER A 93 16.71 13.47 8.77
C SER A 93 16.21 12.27 7.95
N GLY A 94 14.90 12.21 7.70
CA GLY A 94 14.34 11.19 6.81
C GLY A 94 14.61 11.49 5.34
N SER A 95 14.12 10.63 4.46
CA SER A 95 14.24 10.81 3.02
C SER A 95 12.91 10.58 2.31
N GLU A 96 12.72 11.28 1.19
CA GLU A 96 11.56 11.09 0.33
C GLU A 96 11.51 9.64 -0.21
N GLU A 97 12.67 9.11 -0.58
CA GLU A 97 12.79 7.75 -1.08
C GLU A 97 12.34 6.71 -0.04
N SER A 98 12.80 6.86 1.20
CA SER A 98 12.39 5.99 2.30
C SER A 98 10.89 6.10 2.58
N MET A 99 10.36 7.31 2.63
CA MET A 99 8.93 7.55 2.81
C MET A 99 8.11 6.92 1.70
N GLN A 100 8.55 7.05 0.44
CA GLN A 100 7.86 6.46 -0.70
C GLN A 100 7.77 4.94 -0.58
N SER A 101 8.86 4.29 -0.22
CA SER A 101 8.90 2.84 0.00
C SER A 101 7.98 2.42 1.14
N LEU A 102 8.02 3.12 2.25
CA LEU A 102 7.22 2.81 3.43
C LEU A 102 5.72 2.96 3.16
N VAL A 103 5.32 4.05 2.52
CA VAL A 103 3.91 4.30 2.20
C VAL A 103 3.41 3.28 1.17
N SER A 104 4.19 2.98 0.15
CA SER A 104 3.84 1.96 -0.85
C SER A 104 3.64 0.60 -0.20
N ARG A 105 4.51 0.23 0.72
CA ARG A 105 4.43 -1.03 1.46
C ARG A 105 3.19 -1.08 2.36
N TYR A 106 2.88 0.02 3.04
CA TYR A 106 1.67 0.10 3.87
C TYR A 106 0.41 -0.16 3.03
N ILE A 107 0.32 0.49 1.87
CA ILE A 107 -0.82 0.32 0.97
C ILE A 107 -0.90 -1.12 0.48
N LEU A 108 0.20 -1.70 0.05
CA LEU A 108 0.26 -3.08 -0.42
C LEU A 108 -0.15 -4.07 0.66
N ASP A 109 0.42 -3.95 1.86
CA ASP A 109 0.07 -4.84 2.98
C ASP A 109 -1.40 -4.69 3.36
N GLY A 110 -1.94 -3.48 3.29
CA GLY A 110 -3.35 -3.23 3.53
C GLY A 110 -4.26 -3.90 2.49
N MET A 111 -3.88 -3.82 1.23
CA MET A 111 -4.62 -4.49 0.15
C MET A 111 -4.59 -6.01 0.31
N LEU A 112 -3.44 -6.56 0.68
CA LEU A 112 -3.30 -8.00 0.93
C LEU A 112 -4.12 -8.42 2.15
N SER A 113 -4.12 -7.62 3.22
CA SER A 113 -4.96 -7.88 4.39
C SER A 113 -6.44 -7.92 4.00
N ASP A 114 -6.89 -6.97 3.20
CA ASP A 114 -8.28 -6.91 2.75
C ASP A 114 -8.66 -8.13 1.89
N TRP A 115 -7.80 -8.49 0.96
CA TRP A 115 -8.03 -9.63 0.08
C TRP A 115 -8.12 -10.93 0.87
N PHE A 116 -7.13 -11.20 1.73
CA PHE A 116 -7.08 -12.44 2.49
C PHE A 116 -8.11 -12.50 3.61
N ASN A 117 -8.65 -11.38 4.05
CA ASN A 117 -9.72 -11.37 5.04
C ASN A 117 -10.93 -12.18 4.56
N ALA A 118 -11.21 -12.16 3.27
CA ALA A 118 -12.29 -12.93 2.67
C ALA A 118 -11.89 -14.34 2.24
N THR A 119 -10.62 -14.57 1.90
CA THR A 119 -10.18 -15.82 1.27
C THR A 119 -9.35 -16.72 2.19
N ALA A 120 -8.53 -16.14 3.06
CA ALA A 120 -7.64 -16.88 3.96
C ALA A 120 -7.35 -16.04 5.22
N PRO A 121 -8.26 -16.07 6.22
CA PRO A 121 -8.14 -15.18 7.40
C PRO A 121 -6.82 -15.28 8.16
N SER A 122 -6.19 -16.45 8.19
CA SER A 122 -4.88 -16.61 8.85
C SER A 122 -3.79 -15.81 8.14
N GLU A 123 -3.84 -15.73 6.81
CA GLU A 123 -2.91 -14.88 6.04
C GLU A 123 -3.21 -13.40 6.23
N SER A 124 -4.49 -13.04 6.32
CA SER A 124 -4.88 -11.65 6.59
C SER A 124 -4.23 -11.12 7.86
N ALA A 125 -4.18 -11.93 8.92
CA ALA A 125 -3.55 -11.54 10.19
C ALA A 125 -2.07 -11.18 10.02
N ILE A 126 -1.34 -11.90 9.17
CA ILE A 126 0.07 -11.62 8.88
C ILE A 126 0.22 -10.21 8.29
N TYR A 127 -0.60 -9.88 7.30
CA TYR A 127 -0.53 -8.59 6.63
C TYR A 127 -1.05 -7.45 7.50
N THR A 128 -2.03 -7.70 8.35
CA THR A 128 -2.49 -6.74 9.35
C THR A 128 -1.36 -6.38 10.31
N ASN A 129 -0.58 -7.36 10.75
CA ASN A 129 0.58 -7.13 11.61
C ASN A 129 1.67 -6.36 10.88
N ARG A 130 1.90 -6.64 9.60
CA ARG A 130 2.85 -5.89 8.77
C ARG A 130 2.41 -4.43 8.60
N MET A 131 1.12 -4.19 8.40
CA MET A 131 0.57 -2.82 8.36
C MET A 131 0.89 -2.05 9.62
N ALA A 132 0.71 -2.67 10.79
CA ALA A 132 1.01 -2.02 12.06
C ALA A 132 2.49 -1.63 12.15
N GLN A 133 3.39 -2.50 11.68
CA GLN A 133 4.82 -2.21 11.64
C GLN A 133 5.12 -1.10 10.62
N ASP A 134 4.53 -1.16 9.43
CA ASP A 134 4.71 -0.14 8.39
C ASP A 134 4.26 1.23 8.90
N LYS A 135 3.15 1.29 9.62
CA LYS A 135 2.66 2.53 10.23
C LYS A 135 3.67 3.09 11.22
N THR A 136 4.22 2.24 12.08
CA THR A 136 5.25 2.64 13.03
C THR A 136 6.49 3.17 12.30
N ASP A 137 6.90 2.51 11.24
CA ASP A 137 8.06 2.91 10.44
C ASP A 137 7.82 4.25 9.74
N ILE A 138 6.63 4.48 9.19
CA ILE A 138 6.25 5.75 8.57
C ILE A 138 6.33 6.89 9.59
N ILE A 139 5.75 6.70 10.76
CA ILE A 139 5.74 7.71 11.81
C ILE A 139 7.16 7.99 12.28
N THR A 140 7.96 6.95 12.47
CA THR A 140 9.36 7.07 12.86
C THR A 140 10.14 7.91 11.83
N GLU A 141 9.96 7.64 10.55
CA GLU A 141 10.62 8.39 9.47
C GLU A 141 10.17 9.87 9.44
N LEU A 142 8.85 10.11 9.61
CA LEU A 142 8.31 11.48 9.62
C LEU A 142 8.88 12.33 10.74
N TYR A 143 9.07 11.75 11.92
CA TYR A 143 9.56 12.47 13.10
C TYR A 143 11.09 12.38 13.26
N ALA A 144 11.80 11.76 12.32
CA ALA A 144 13.24 11.64 12.38
C ALA A 144 13.90 13.03 12.26
N LYS A 145 14.76 13.35 13.21
CA LYS A 145 15.46 14.65 13.25
C LYS A 145 16.95 14.43 13.37
N GLY A 146 17.68 15.22 12.60
CA GLY A 146 19.12 15.27 12.72
C GLY A 146 19.56 15.95 14.03
N ALA A 147 20.83 15.83 14.35
CA ALA A 147 21.40 16.48 15.51
C ALA A 147 21.24 18.01 15.43
N PRO A 148 21.04 18.69 16.55
CA PRO A 148 21.02 20.15 16.56
C PRO A 148 22.35 20.71 16.06
N GLN A 149 22.27 21.75 15.25
CA GLN A 149 23.46 22.49 14.77
C GLN A 149 23.74 23.65 15.67
#